data_a2aa7920135386ebf1fe8c5333a88918
#
_entry.id   a2aa7920135386ebf1fe8c5333a88918
#
_cell.length_a   1.000
_cell.length_b   1.000
_cell.length_c   1.000
_cell.angle_alpha   90.00
_cell.angle_beta   90.00
_cell.angle_gamma   90.00
#
_symmetry.space_group_name_H-M   'P 1'
#
loop_
_entity.id
_entity.type
_entity.pdbx_description
1 polymer ?
#
loop_
_entity_poly.entity_id
_entity_poly.type
_entity_poly.pdbx_seq_one_letter_code
_entity_poly.pdbx_strand_id
1 'polypeptide(L)'
;NPIRSEIEFGTPTKEESLAAYGFINKTTVLVIGGSLGAKRINETILENATWFKANNVQLIWQTGNLYYDRCKVAHSKLGGNGQIRTFISNMSQAFSAADIVISRAGAIAISELCSLGKTCILVPSPNVAEDHQKKNALTLVAKNAAILVEEKNINTALFEELELLIRDKEKQKQLAE
;
A
#
# COMPACT_ATOMS: atom_id res chain seq x y z
N ASN A 1 -4.37 4.23 -19.28
CA ASN A 1 -4.24 5.38 -18.38
C ASN A 1 -2.78 5.82 -18.36
N PRO A 2 -2.50 7.13 -18.29
CA PRO A 2 -1.13 7.58 -18.20
C PRO A 2 -0.51 7.09 -16.87
N ILE A 3 0.62 6.42 -17.00
CA ILE A 3 1.49 6.05 -15.88
C ILE A 3 2.41 7.25 -15.64
N ARG A 4 2.82 7.48 -14.40
CA ARG A 4 3.78 8.56 -14.10
C ARG A 4 5.09 8.33 -14.85
N SER A 5 5.64 9.38 -15.44
CA SER A 5 6.90 9.31 -16.20
C SER A 5 8.06 8.72 -15.39
N GLU A 6 8.10 8.96 -14.09
CA GLU A 6 9.10 8.40 -13.17
C GLU A 6 9.10 6.87 -13.15
N ILE A 7 7.96 6.23 -13.45
CA ILE A 7 7.82 4.78 -13.52
C ILE A 7 8.22 4.25 -14.89
N GLU A 8 7.99 5.03 -15.95
CA GLU A 8 8.33 4.63 -17.33
C GLU A 8 9.84 4.70 -17.61
N PHE A 9 10.58 5.63 -16.99
CA PHE A 9 12.01 5.87 -17.27
C PHE A 9 12.98 5.11 -16.38
N GLY A 10 12.51 4.18 -15.60
CA GLY A 10 13.30 3.31 -14.75
C GLY A 10 13.05 3.53 -13.25
N THR A 11 12.99 2.43 -12.54
CA THR A 11 12.80 2.43 -11.09
C THR A 11 14.15 2.23 -10.40
N PRO A 12 14.42 2.90 -9.27
CA PRO A 12 15.61 2.65 -8.47
C PRO A 12 15.59 1.20 -7.94
N THR A 13 16.74 0.69 -7.53
CA THR A 13 16.81 -0.64 -6.88
C THR A 13 16.07 -0.62 -5.54
N LYS A 14 15.71 -1.80 -5.06
CA LYS A 14 15.07 -1.93 -3.74
C LYS A 14 15.99 -1.42 -2.63
N GLU A 15 17.27 -1.72 -2.69
CA GLU A 15 18.29 -1.31 -1.72
C GLU A 15 18.41 0.22 -1.64
N GLU A 16 18.54 0.88 -2.79
CA GLU A 16 18.60 2.35 -2.88
C GLU A 16 17.32 2.99 -2.32
N SER A 17 16.18 2.39 -2.63
CA SER A 17 14.88 2.86 -2.19
C SER A 17 14.70 2.72 -0.68
N LEU A 18 15.06 1.58 -0.11
CA LEU A 18 15.02 1.37 1.34
C LEU A 18 15.95 2.33 2.07
N ALA A 19 17.18 2.53 1.57
CA ALA A 19 18.14 3.47 2.15
C ALA A 19 17.61 4.90 2.19
N ALA A 20 16.92 5.35 1.14
CA ALA A 20 16.31 6.67 1.10
C ALA A 20 15.18 6.89 2.14
N TYR A 21 14.56 5.81 2.60
CA TYR A 21 13.60 5.84 3.72
C TYR A 21 14.26 5.62 5.08
N GLY A 22 15.57 5.40 5.15
CA GLY A 22 16.27 5.01 6.38
C GLY A 22 15.91 3.59 6.83
N PHE A 23 15.52 2.75 5.91
CA PHE A 23 15.09 1.37 6.12
C PHE A 23 16.20 0.37 5.80
N ILE A 24 16.12 -0.80 6.39
CA ILE A 24 16.99 -1.95 6.10
C ILE A 24 16.22 -2.98 5.28
N ASN A 25 16.88 -4.02 4.82
CA ASN A 25 16.25 -5.07 4.01
C ASN A 25 15.32 -5.95 4.87
N LYS A 26 14.08 -5.51 5.01
CA LYS A 26 12.97 -6.19 5.68
C LYS A 26 11.71 -6.08 4.82
N THR A 27 10.71 -6.90 5.14
CA THR A 27 9.39 -6.77 4.53
C THR A 27 8.86 -5.35 4.73
N THR A 28 8.55 -4.69 3.63
CA THR A 28 8.10 -3.30 3.62
C THR A 28 6.72 -3.20 2.97
N VAL A 29 5.79 -2.58 3.67
CA VAL A 29 4.43 -2.33 3.20
C VAL A 29 4.29 -0.86 2.85
N LEU A 30 3.76 -0.58 1.66
CA LEU A 30 3.36 0.76 1.23
C LEU A 30 1.84 0.90 1.36
N VAL A 31 1.39 1.94 2.04
CA VAL A 31 -0.04 2.27 2.17
C VAL A 31 -0.34 3.60 1.50
N ILE A 32 -1.23 3.58 0.51
CA ILE A 32 -1.64 4.76 -0.25
C ILE A 32 -3.17 4.83 -0.39
N GLY A 33 -3.74 5.97 -0.04
CA GLY A 33 -5.18 6.23 -0.18
C GLY A 33 -5.55 7.25 -1.26
N GLY A 34 -4.60 7.55 -2.17
CA GLY A 34 -4.69 8.69 -3.09
C GLY A 34 -4.21 10.00 -2.46
N SER A 35 -4.24 11.11 -3.22
CA SER A 35 -3.69 12.41 -2.78
C SER A 35 -4.41 13.01 -1.58
N LEU A 36 -5.72 12.79 -1.47
CA LEU A 36 -6.54 13.28 -0.36
C LEU A 36 -6.49 12.36 0.88
N GLY A 37 -5.95 11.15 0.71
CA GLY A 37 -6.00 10.10 1.72
C GLY A 37 -7.31 9.32 1.70
N ALA A 38 -7.34 8.23 2.44
CA ALA A 38 -8.50 7.34 2.58
C ALA A 38 -8.80 7.12 4.06
N LYS A 39 -9.88 7.73 4.55
CA LYS A 39 -10.24 7.74 5.98
C LYS A 39 -10.17 6.35 6.61
N ARG A 40 -10.90 5.39 6.06
CA ARG A 40 -11.01 4.04 6.62
C ARG A 40 -9.69 3.26 6.60
N ILE A 41 -8.91 3.39 5.51
CA ILE A 41 -7.57 2.81 5.46
C ILE A 41 -6.69 3.43 6.56
N ASN A 42 -6.67 4.76 6.65
CA ASN A 42 -5.86 5.47 7.64
C ASN A 42 -6.24 5.10 9.08
N GLU A 43 -7.53 5.01 9.39
CA GLU A 43 -8.01 4.60 10.72
C GLU A 43 -7.57 3.18 11.05
N THR A 44 -7.74 2.24 10.12
CA THR A 44 -7.36 0.84 10.33
C THR A 44 -5.84 0.69 10.54
N ILE A 45 -5.02 1.40 9.75
CA ILE A 45 -3.55 1.38 9.92
C ILE A 45 -3.15 1.99 11.27
N LEU A 46 -3.76 3.12 11.66
CA LEU A 46 -3.48 3.78 12.93
C LEU A 46 -3.81 2.90 14.15
N GLU A 47 -4.96 2.24 14.13
CA GLU A 47 -5.41 1.34 15.19
C GLU A 47 -4.47 0.14 15.34
N ASN A 48 -3.92 -0.34 14.24
CA ASN A 48 -3.01 -1.49 14.20
C ASN A 48 -1.52 -1.13 14.07
N ALA A 49 -1.12 0.10 14.34
CA ALA A 49 0.26 0.56 14.14
C ALA A 49 1.31 -0.27 14.90
N THR A 50 0.97 -0.77 16.10
CA THR A 50 1.86 -1.63 16.89
C THR A 50 2.14 -2.98 16.23
N TRP A 51 1.24 -3.46 15.37
CA TRP A 51 1.40 -4.72 14.63
C TRP A 51 2.66 -4.71 13.76
N PHE A 52 2.97 -3.60 13.10
CA PHE A 52 4.16 -3.48 12.25
C PHE A 52 5.45 -3.72 13.03
N LYS A 53 5.57 -3.11 14.20
CA LYS A 53 6.73 -3.33 15.08
C LYS A 53 6.79 -4.78 15.58
N ALA A 54 5.66 -5.30 16.03
CA ALA A 54 5.57 -6.67 16.58
C ALA A 54 5.90 -7.75 15.54
N ASN A 55 5.60 -7.53 14.27
CA ASN A 55 5.87 -8.46 13.18
C ASN A 55 7.15 -8.13 12.38
N ASN A 56 7.96 -7.17 12.85
CA ASN A 56 9.19 -6.74 12.19
C ASN A 56 8.99 -6.29 10.72
N VAL A 57 7.89 -5.60 10.46
CA VAL A 57 7.48 -5.08 9.15
C VAL A 57 7.69 -3.56 9.11
N GLN A 58 8.24 -3.06 8.02
CA GLN A 58 8.42 -1.63 7.75
C GLN A 58 7.19 -1.06 7.03
N LEU A 59 6.86 0.20 7.32
CA LEU A 59 5.69 0.88 6.78
C LEU A 59 6.09 2.20 6.12
N ILE A 60 5.74 2.35 4.83
CA ILE A 60 5.70 3.65 4.15
C ILE A 60 4.22 4.02 4.01
N TRP A 61 3.82 5.15 4.58
CA TRP A 61 2.40 5.48 4.66
C TRP A 61 2.11 6.90 4.20
N GLN A 62 1.36 7.03 3.10
CA GLN A 62 0.79 8.29 2.63
C GLN A 62 -0.62 8.46 3.20
N THR A 63 -0.78 9.41 4.10
CA THR A 63 -2.03 9.66 4.80
C THR A 63 -2.98 10.63 4.08
N GLY A 64 -2.44 11.49 3.22
CA GLY A 64 -3.11 12.71 2.76
C GLY A 64 -3.09 13.82 3.82
N ASN A 65 -3.22 15.08 3.38
CA ASN A 65 -3.12 16.25 4.27
C ASN A 65 -4.17 16.23 5.39
N LEU A 66 -5.40 15.81 5.09
CA LEU A 66 -6.51 15.83 6.05
C LEU A 66 -6.31 14.91 7.26
N TYR A 67 -5.49 13.87 7.12
CA TYR A 67 -5.35 12.83 8.15
C TYR A 67 -3.97 12.81 8.79
N TYR A 68 -3.01 13.55 8.27
CA TYR A 68 -1.62 13.47 8.71
C TYR A 68 -1.46 13.74 10.20
N ASP A 69 -2.04 14.83 10.72
CA ASP A 69 -1.91 15.20 12.12
C ASP A 69 -2.46 14.12 13.07
N ARG A 70 -3.52 13.45 12.67
CA ARG A 70 -4.07 12.32 13.42
C ARG A 70 -3.20 11.07 13.31
N CYS A 71 -2.63 10.81 12.15
CA CYS A 71 -1.84 9.60 11.89
C CYS A 71 -0.41 9.68 12.40
N LYS A 72 0.19 10.88 12.43
CA LYS A 72 1.59 11.05 12.88
C LYS A 72 1.87 10.56 14.31
N VAL A 73 0.85 10.45 15.16
CA VAL A 73 0.98 9.89 16.52
C VAL A 73 1.41 8.41 16.48
N ALA A 74 1.24 7.72 15.35
CA ALA A 74 1.69 6.35 15.18
C ALA A 74 3.22 6.20 15.13
N HIS A 75 3.99 7.27 14.94
CA HIS A 75 5.47 7.18 14.91
C HIS A 75 6.04 6.47 16.14
N SER A 76 5.54 6.79 17.33
CA SER A 76 5.97 6.14 18.56
C SER A 76 5.63 4.63 18.60
N LYS A 77 4.47 4.26 18.07
CA LYS A 77 4.00 2.87 18.00
C LYS A 77 4.80 2.04 16.99
N LEU A 78 5.23 2.67 15.90
CA LEU A 78 6.02 2.02 14.83
C LEU A 78 7.48 1.75 15.26
N GLY A 79 8.00 2.50 16.24
CA GLY A 79 9.31 2.25 16.84
C GLY A 79 10.46 2.27 15.82
N GLY A 80 10.47 3.21 14.89
CA GLY A 80 11.47 3.32 13.82
C GLY A 80 11.18 2.51 12.56
N ASN A 81 10.15 1.65 12.57
CA ASN A 81 9.75 0.87 11.39
C ASN A 81 8.78 1.63 10.46
N GLY A 82 8.59 2.94 10.62
CA GLY A 82 7.59 3.66 9.85
C GLY A 82 8.02 5.02 9.36
N GLN A 83 7.65 5.32 8.11
CA GLN A 83 7.71 6.63 7.49
C GLN A 83 6.29 7.08 7.14
N ILE A 84 5.79 8.09 7.85
CA ILE A 84 4.45 8.66 7.67
C ILE A 84 4.59 9.98 6.93
N ARG A 85 3.88 10.16 5.83
CA ARG A 85 3.95 11.34 4.97
C ARG A 85 2.56 11.81 4.57
N THR A 86 2.37 13.11 4.43
CA THR A 86 1.15 13.68 3.84
C THR A 86 1.02 13.25 2.39
N PHE A 87 2.12 13.35 1.65
CA PHE A 87 2.23 13.03 0.23
C PHE A 87 3.61 12.46 -0.09
N ILE A 88 3.65 11.48 -0.99
CA ILE A 88 4.89 10.89 -1.51
C ILE A 88 5.10 11.43 -2.92
N SER A 89 6.10 12.29 -3.09
CA SER A 89 6.44 12.88 -4.38
C SER A 89 7.14 11.89 -5.32
N ASN A 90 8.01 11.03 -4.79
CA ASN A 90 8.70 10.01 -5.57
C ASN A 90 8.03 8.64 -5.34
N MET A 91 6.96 8.38 -6.11
CA MET A 91 6.23 7.12 -6.03
C MET A 91 7.02 5.93 -6.59
N SER A 92 7.87 6.13 -7.58
CA SER A 92 8.77 5.09 -8.12
C SER A 92 9.64 4.50 -7.01
N GLN A 93 10.23 5.37 -6.18
CA GLN A 93 11.03 4.96 -5.03
C GLN A 93 10.19 4.23 -3.96
N ALA A 94 8.97 4.71 -3.68
CA ALA A 94 8.09 4.06 -2.72
C ALA A 94 7.66 2.67 -3.18
N PHE A 95 7.30 2.52 -4.44
CA PHE A 95 6.98 1.22 -5.02
C PHE A 95 8.19 0.28 -5.03
N SER A 96 9.39 0.78 -5.36
CA SER A 96 10.60 -0.07 -5.37
C SER A 96 10.97 -0.57 -3.98
N ALA A 97 10.78 0.23 -2.94
CA ALA A 97 11.00 -0.17 -1.54
C ALA A 97 9.98 -1.21 -1.05
N ALA A 98 8.75 -1.21 -1.60
CA ALA A 98 7.65 -2.01 -1.08
C ALA A 98 7.62 -3.45 -1.62
N ASP A 99 7.38 -4.42 -0.73
CA ASP A 99 7.02 -5.79 -1.07
C ASP A 99 5.52 -5.96 -1.29
N ILE A 100 4.70 -5.27 -0.49
CA ILE A 100 3.25 -5.33 -0.53
C ILE A 100 2.70 -3.91 -0.56
N VAL A 101 1.69 -3.67 -1.39
CA VAL A 101 1.03 -2.37 -1.48
C VAL A 101 -0.44 -2.49 -1.06
N ILE A 102 -0.87 -1.64 -0.13
CA ILE A 102 -2.27 -1.46 0.22
C ILE A 102 -2.75 -0.17 -0.43
N SER A 103 -3.75 -0.25 -1.28
CA SER A 103 -4.19 0.90 -2.08
C SER A 103 -5.69 0.93 -2.32
N ARG A 104 -6.21 2.13 -2.63
CA ARG A 104 -7.47 2.27 -3.35
C ARG A 104 -7.35 1.71 -4.77
N ALA A 105 -8.47 1.27 -5.34
CA ALA A 105 -8.53 0.69 -6.68
C ALA A 105 -8.85 1.71 -7.78
N GLY A 106 -8.25 2.90 -7.70
CA GLY A 106 -8.33 3.92 -8.75
C GLY A 106 -7.58 3.50 -10.00
N ALA A 107 -8.04 3.93 -11.18
CA ALA A 107 -7.50 3.51 -12.47
C ALA A 107 -5.99 3.76 -12.62
N ILE A 108 -5.49 4.91 -12.16
CA ILE A 108 -4.05 5.24 -12.22
C ILE A 108 -3.26 4.30 -11.30
N ALA A 109 -3.70 4.13 -10.05
CA ALA A 109 -3.01 3.25 -9.10
C ALA A 109 -2.94 1.80 -9.61
N ILE A 110 -4.02 1.29 -10.19
CA ILE A 110 -4.06 -0.05 -10.78
C ILE A 110 -3.08 -0.17 -11.95
N SER A 111 -3.05 0.82 -12.86
CA SER A 111 -2.13 0.81 -13.99
C SER A 111 -0.67 0.79 -13.53
N GLU A 112 -0.32 1.56 -12.51
CA GLU A 112 1.02 1.60 -11.92
C GLU A 112 1.38 0.26 -11.24
N LEU A 113 0.47 -0.30 -10.44
CA LEU A 113 0.66 -1.58 -9.76
C LEU A 113 0.89 -2.73 -10.74
N CYS A 114 0.08 -2.80 -11.82
CA CYS A 114 0.23 -3.79 -12.88
C CYS A 114 1.55 -3.63 -13.65
N SER A 115 1.93 -2.39 -14.02
CA SER A 115 3.18 -2.14 -14.75
C SER A 115 4.42 -2.53 -13.95
N LEU A 116 4.35 -2.43 -12.63
CA LEU A 116 5.46 -2.72 -11.74
C LEU A 116 5.43 -4.17 -11.18
N GLY A 117 4.43 -4.97 -11.54
CA GLY A 117 4.27 -6.31 -10.98
C GLY A 117 4.23 -6.29 -9.45
N LYS A 118 3.37 -5.47 -8.84
CA LYS A 118 3.32 -5.31 -7.38
C LYS A 118 2.25 -6.17 -6.75
N THR A 119 2.65 -6.98 -5.78
CA THR A 119 1.71 -7.64 -4.87
C THR A 119 0.85 -6.60 -4.16
N CYS A 120 -0.45 -6.66 -4.32
CA CYS A 120 -1.32 -5.64 -3.75
C CYS A 120 -2.59 -6.17 -3.09
N ILE A 121 -3.00 -5.46 -2.03
CA ILE A 121 -4.32 -5.55 -1.41
C ILE A 121 -5.08 -4.29 -1.80
N LEU A 122 -6.17 -4.46 -2.52
CA LEU A 122 -7.00 -3.37 -2.99
C LEU A 122 -8.21 -3.19 -2.06
N VAL A 123 -8.39 -1.96 -1.61
CA VAL A 123 -9.52 -1.54 -0.79
C VAL A 123 -10.32 -0.50 -1.58
N PRO A 124 -11.30 -0.93 -2.40
CA PRO A 124 -12.11 -0.02 -3.20
C PRO A 124 -12.87 0.98 -2.33
N SER A 125 -12.96 2.24 -2.80
CA SER A 125 -13.84 3.23 -2.17
C SER A 125 -15.29 2.91 -2.50
N PRO A 126 -16.20 2.84 -1.50
CA PRO A 126 -17.64 2.67 -1.76
C PRO A 126 -18.32 3.94 -2.27
N ASN A 127 -17.66 5.10 -2.14
CA ASN A 127 -18.22 6.42 -2.42
C ASN A 127 -17.83 6.96 -3.81
N VAL A 128 -17.65 6.09 -4.80
CA VAL A 128 -17.36 6.48 -6.17
C VAL A 128 -18.50 6.10 -7.11
N ALA A 129 -18.70 6.91 -8.16
CA ALA A 129 -19.76 6.67 -9.15
C ALA A 129 -19.65 5.24 -9.72
N GLU A 130 -20.80 4.57 -9.87
CA GLU A 130 -20.95 3.27 -10.55
C GLU A 130 -20.04 2.14 -10.04
N ASP A 131 -19.57 2.20 -8.79
CA ASP A 131 -18.66 1.19 -8.21
C ASP A 131 -17.40 0.93 -9.04
N HIS A 132 -16.89 1.94 -9.77
CA HIS A 132 -15.74 1.78 -10.65
C HIS A 132 -14.53 1.15 -9.95
N GLN A 133 -14.22 1.56 -8.73
CA GLN A 133 -13.08 1.00 -8.01
C GLN A 133 -13.28 -0.48 -7.68
N LYS A 134 -14.50 -0.89 -7.31
CA LYS A 134 -14.80 -2.29 -7.04
C LYS A 134 -14.69 -3.13 -8.32
N LYS A 135 -15.22 -2.65 -9.44
CA LYS A 135 -15.10 -3.32 -10.75
C LYS A 135 -13.64 -3.47 -11.16
N ASN A 136 -12.83 -2.43 -11.00
CA ASN A 136 -11.41 -2.46 -11.27
C ASN A 136 -10.69 -3.52 -10.42
N ALA A 137 -10.94 -3.54 -9.11
CA ALA A 137 -10.34 -4.52 -8.21
C ALA A 137 -10.74 -5.95 -8.57
N LEU A 138 -12.02 -6.20 -8.82
CA LEU A 138 -12.52 -7.52 -9.22
C LEU A 138 -11.88 -8.04 -10.52
N THR A 139 -11.57 -7.14 -11.47
CA THR A 139 -10.85 -7.52 -12.70
C THR A 139 -9.47 -8.09 -12.41
N LEU A 140 -8.74 -7.53 -11.44
CA LEU A 140 -7.42 -8.06 -11.04
C LEU A 140 -7.55 -9.33 -10.21
N VAL A 141 -8.53 -9.40 -9.31
CA VAL A 141 -8.80 -10.61 -8.53
C VAL A 141 -9.13 -11.80 -9.44
N ALA A 142 -9.95 -11.58 -10.48
CA ALA A 142 -10.29 -12.63 -11.45
C ALA A 142 -9.05 -13.15 -12.22
N LYS A 143 -8.00 -12.36 -12.32
CA LYS A 143 -6.69 -12.73 -12.90
C LYS A 143 -5.69 -13.21 -11.87
N ASN A 144 -6.09 -13.37 -10.62
CA ASN A 144 -5.22 -13.70 -9.49
C ASN A 144 -4.05 -12.71 -9.31
N ALA A 145 -4.25 -11.42 -9.64
CA ALA A 145 -3.25 -10.35 -9.62
C ALA A 145 -3.45 -9.36 -8.46
N ALA A 146 -4.43 -9.56 -7.60
CA ALA A 146 -4.66 -8.75 -6.41
C ALA A 146 -5.52 -9.48 -5.38
N ILE A 147 -5.45 -9.02 -4.12
CA ILE A 147 -6.42 -9.37 -3.07
C ILE A 147 -7.39 -8.20 -2.91
N LEU A 148 -8.67 -8.50 -2.77
CA LEU A 148 -9.72 -7.53 -2.51
C LEU A 148 -10.12 -7.57 -1.03
N VAL A 149 -10.09 -6.43 -0.38
CA VAL A 149 -10.69 -6.22 0.94
C VAL A 149 -11.78 -5.15 0.82
N GLU A 150 -13.04 -5.53 1.05
CA GLU A 150 -14.12 -4.55 1.07
C GLU A 150 -14.01 -3.63 2.29
N GLU A 151 -14.25 -2.33 2.10
CA GLU A 151 -14.09 -1.32 3.17
C GLU A 151 -14.94 -1.63 4.41
N LYS A 152 -16.13 -2.24 4.25
CA LYS A 152 -16.99 -2.64 5.38
C LYS A 152 -16.35 -3.68 6.31
N ASN A 153 -15.42 -4.50 5.79
CA ASN A 153 -14.73 -5.58 6.50
C ASN A 153 -13.26 -5.23 6.83
N ILE A 154 -12.82 -4.02 6.55
CA ILE A 154 -11.40 -3.63 6.58
C ILE A 154 -10.74 -3.86 7.93
N ASN A 155 -11.44 -3.65 9.03
CA ASN A 155 -10.88 -3.74 10.37
C ASN A 155 -10.40 -5.16 10.75
N THR A 156 -11.01 -6.19 10.19
CA THR A 156 -10.63 -7.59 10.39
C THR A 156 -9.83 -8.11 9.21
N ALA A 157 -10.36 -8.02 8.02
CA ALA A 157 -9.81 -8.67 6.83
C ALA A 157 -8.45 -8.10 6.38
N LEU A 158 -8.18 -6.80 6.55
CA LEU A 158 -6.95 -6.20 6.03
C LEU A 158 -5.69 -6.81 6.66
N PHE A 159 -5.66 -6.94 7.98
CA PHE A 159 -4.49 -7.46 8.68
C PHE A 159 -4.42 -8.99 8.61
N GLU A 160 -5.54 -9.69 8.51
CA GLU A 160 -5.57 -11.14 8.23
C GLU A 160 -4.92 -11.44 6.87
N GLU A 161 -5.33 -10.74 5.81
CA GLU A 161 -4.74 -10.90 4.47
C GLU A 161 -3.27 -10.46 4.43
N LEU A 162 -2.92 -9.35 5.10
CA LEU A 162 -1.55 -8.89 5.18
C LEU A 162 -0.64 -9.92 5.89
N GLU A 163 -1.11 -10.51 6.99
CA GLU A 163 -0.37 -11.53 7.74
C GLU A 163 -0.15 -12.80 6.91
N LEU A 164 -1.15 -13.24 6.16
CA LEU A 164 -1.01 -14.36 5.22
C LEU A 164 0.02 -14.04 4.14
N LEU A 165 -0.04 -12.85 3.53
CA LEU A 165 0.88 -12.45 2.47
C LEU A 165 2.32 -12.32 2.94
N ILE A 166 2.60 -11.77 4.12
CA ILE A 166 4.00 -11.62 4.58
C ILE A 166 4.66 -12.98 4.83
N ARG A 167 3.90 -14.02 5.11
CA ARG A 167 4.37 -15.39 5.36
C ARG A 167 4.49 -16.22 4.08
N ASP A 168 3.74 -15.88 3.03
CA ASP A 168 3.67 -16.65 1.78
C ASP A 168 4.31 -15.89 0.60
N LYS A 169 5.63 -16.10 0.42
CA LYS A 169 6.40 -15.49 -0.67
C LYS A 169 5.99 -16.00 -2.06
N GLU A 170 5.55 -17.25 -2.15
CA GLU A 170 5.05 -17.80 -3.42
C GLU A 170 3.75 -17.13 -3.83
N LYS A 171 2.84 -16.87 -2.88
CA LYS A 171 1.61 -16.11 -3.13
C LYS A 171 1.89 -14.68 -3.54
N GLN A 172 2.88 -14.02 -2.90
CA GLN A 172 3.31 -12.68 -3.34
C GLN A 172 3.76 -12.69 -4.79
N LYS A 173 4.59 -13.66 -5.18
CA LYS A 173 5.09 -13.80 -6.54
C LYS A 173 3.97 -14.06 -7.55
N GLN A 174 3.05 -14.97 -7.23
CA GLN A 174 1.88 -15.25 -8.08
C GLN A 174 1.01 -14.02 -8.33
N LEU A 175 0.84 -13.15 -7.32
CA LEU A 175 0.05 -11.93 -7.45
C LEU A 175 0.78 -10.82 -8.23
N ALA A 176 2.10 -10.91 -8.35
CA ALA A 176 2.95 -9.94 -9.04
C ALA A 176 3.20 -10.30 -10.53
N GLU A 177 2.90 -11.51 -10.97
CA GLU A 177 2.97 -11.99 -12.34
C GLU A 177 1.75 -11.60 -13.17
#